data_91e200626a40cf2bb2e55e5bb677a7c9
#
_entry.id   91e200626a40cf2bb2e55e5bb677a7c9
#
_cell.length_a   1.000
_cell.length_b   1.000
_cell.length_c   1.000
_cell.angle_alpha   90.00
_cell.angle_beta   90.00
_cell.angle_gamma   90.00
#
_symmetry.space_group_name_H-M   'P 1'
#
loop_
_entity.id
_entity.type
_entity.pdbx_description
1 polymer ?
#
loop_
_entity_poly.entity_id
_entity_poly.type
_entity_poly.pdbx_seq_one_letter_code
_entity_poly.pdbx_strand_id
1 'polypeptide(L)'
;MISNIKFALSEHNFQFTYKDLQKINLYIKRILLLNTRFNLISKSNSNFNSILNLHVIDSLLGLPTIKAINPSEILDIGSGAGFPGIILAIFDTSRKYYLLERSKKKSTFLKMIKLELDLENVKILEYEIEREKKKYEFITIRAFRSMNEYALVLKNLLKNGGLIMAYKGKFDKINLEVNQIKDLFSKIEVKSLNSKLSLDRNLVLLYR
;
A
#
# COMPACT_ATOMS: atom_id res chain seq x y z
N MET A 1 -3.79 14.34 -18.66
CA MET A 1 -3.42 13.62 -17.41
C MET A 1 -4.63 12.98 -16.76
N ILE A 2 -5.73 13.72 -16.45
CA ILE A 2 -6.96 13.12 -15.87
C ILE A 2 -7.55 12.07 -16.80
N SER A 3 -7.60 12.30 -18.11
CA SER A 3 -8.06 11.30 -19.09
C SER A 3 -7.27 9.99 -19.06
N ASN A 4 -5.94 10.07 -18.87
CA ASN A 4 -5.09 8.88 -18.78
C ASN A 4 -5.36 8.11 -17.48
N ILE A 5 -5.61 8.82 -16.36
CA ILE A 5 -5.99 8.18 -15.07
C ILE A 5 -7.33 7.48 -15.25
N LYS A 6 -8.33 8.17 -15.80
CA LYS A 6 -9.65 7.60 -16.10
C LYS A 6 -9.54 6.34 -16.94
N PHE A 7 -8.79 6.41 -18.04
CA PHE A 7 -8.58 5.26 -18.92
C PHE A 7 -7.95 4.08 -18.17
N ALA A 8 -6.84 4.30 -17.44
CA ALA A 8 -6.17 3.23 -16.71
C ALA A 8 -7.06 2.59 -15.64
N LEU A 9 -7.84 3.37 -14.90
CA LEU A 9 -8.79 2.84 -13.91
C LEU A 9 -9.91 2.03 -14.56
N SER A 10 -10.46 2.50 -15.69
CA SER A 10 -11.50 1.80 -16.44
C SER A 10 -11.01 0.48 -17.02
N GLU A 11 -9.78 0.43 -17.55
CA GLU A 11 -9.15 -0.78 -18.07
C GLU A 11 -9.03 -1.90 -17.01
N HIS A 12 -8.93 -1.51 -15.73
CA HIS A 12 -8.85 -2.44 -14.60
C HIS A 12 -10.18 -2.60 -13.86
N ASN A 13 -11.28 -2.11 -14.42
CA ASN A 13 -12.63 -2.19 -13.85
C ASN A 13 -12.76 -1.57 -12.43
N PHE A 14 -11.93 -0.57 -12.08
CA PHE A 14 -12.09 0.14 -10.83
C PHE A 14 -13.22 1.18 -10.93
N GLN A 15 -14.08 1.22 -9.91
CA GLN A 15 -15.07 2.27 -9.74
C GLN A 15 -14.39 3.53 -9.18
N PHE A 16 -14.72 4.68 -9.71
CA PHE A 16 -14.14 5.96 -9.29
C PHE A 16 -15.11 7.12 -9.48
N THR A 17 -14.92 8.16 -8.69
CA THR A 17 -15.59 9.45 -8.84
C THR A 17 -14.65 10.45 -9.55
N TYR A 18 -15.20 11.57 -10.00
CA TYR A 18 -14.36 12.66 -10.54
C TYR A 18 -13.42 13.23 -9.47
N LYS A 19 -13.86 13.29 -8.19
CA LYS A 19 -13.03 13.71 -7.04
C LYS A 19 -11.81 12.79 -6.88
N ASP A 20 -11.96 11.47 -7.06
CA ASP A 20 -10.85 10.53 -6.99
C ASP A 20 -9.81 10.79 -8.09
N LEU A 21 -10.28 11.05 -9.32
CA LEU A 21 -9.39 11.41 -10.43
C LEU A 21 -8.59 12.68 -10.14
N GLN A 22 -9.23 13.70 -9.56
CA GLN A 22 -8.57 14.94 -9.18
C GLN A 22 -7.52 14.70 -8.09
N LYS A 23 -7.86 13.94 -7.03
CA LYS A 23 -6.94 13.58 -5.96
C LYS A 23 -5.72 12.82 -6.48
N ILE A 24 -5.91 11.80 -7.32
CA ILE A 24 -4.82 11.03 -7.92
C ILE A 24 -3.93 11.95 -8.79
N ASN A 25 -4.53 12.79 -9.63
CA ASN A 25 -3.78 13.70 -10.49
C ASN A 25 -2.92 14.68 -9.67
N LEU A 26 -3.48 15.25 -8.61
CA LEU A 26 -2.73 16.13 -7.70
C LEU A 26 -1.60 15.36 -7.01
N TYR A 27 -1.88 14.17 -6.50
CA TYR A 27 -0.91 13.32 -5.82
C TYR A 27 0.28 12.97 -6.72
N ILE A 28 0.03 12.50 -7.96
CA ILE A 28 1.10 12.21 -8.92
C ILE A 28 1.95 13.46 -9.21
N LYS A 29 1.31 14.62 -9.42
CA LYS A 29 2.02 15.90 -9.62
C LYS A 29 2.92 16.25 -8.43
N ARG A 30 2.46 16.04 -7.20
CA ARG A 30 3.25 16.31 -5.99
C ARG A 30 4.43 15.36 -5.85
N ILE A 31 4.26 14.08 -6.16
CA ILE A 31 5.37 13.13 -6.19
C ILE A 31 6.42 13.59 -7.21
N LEU A 32 6.02 13.89 -8.45
CA LEU A 32 6.95 14.33 -9.49
C LEU A 32 7.70 15.61 -9.10
N LEU A 33 7.00 16.60 -8.56
CA LEU A 33 7.58 17.87 -8.14
C LEU A 33 8.58 17.71 -6.99
N LEU A 34 8.27 16.84 -6.03
CA LEU A 34 8.99 16.78 -4.76
C LEU A 34 9.93 15.59 -4.65
N ASN A 35 10.01 14.72 -5.66
CA ASN A 35 10.83 13.51 -5.59
C ASN A 35 12.31 13.79 -5.38
N THR A 36 12.86 14.86 -5.97
CA THR A 36 14.26 15.26 -5.79
C THR A 36 14.57 15.64 -4.34
N ARG A 37 13.60 16.25 -3.65
CA ARG A 37 13.76 16.72 -2.25
C ARG A 37 13.58 15.60 -1.24
N PHE A 38 12.55 14.75 -1.44
CA PHE A 38 12.11 13.77 -0.45
C PHE A 38 12.56 12.33 -0.74
N ASN A 39 13.07 12.06 -1.95
CA ASN A 39 13.45 10.71 -2.40
C ASN A 39 12.32 9.69 -2.19
N LEU A 40 11.16 9.98 -2.79
CA LEU A 40 9.91 9.24 -2.62
C LEU A 40 9.91 7.93 -3.38
N ILE A 41 10.36 7.98 -4.63
CA ILE A 41 10.40 6.85 -5.57
C ILE A 41 11.72 6.87 -6.34
N SER A 42 12.09 5.73 -6.95
CA SER A 42 13.30 5.65 -7.77
C SER A 42 13.27 6.62 -8.96
N LYS A 43 14.43 7.13 -9.37
CA LYS A 43 14.54 8.06 -10.52
C LYS A 43 14.01 7.43 -11.81
N SER A 44 14.24 6.14 -12.02
CA SER A 44 13.75 5.40 -13.20
C SER A 44 12.22 5.36 -13.31
N ASN A 45 11.51 5.40 -12.17
CA ASN A 45 10.06 5.38 -12.11
C ASN A 45 9.44 6.77 -11.93
N SER A 46 10.27 7.83 -11.95
CA SER A 46 9.83 9.22 -11.72
C SER A 46 9.26 9.87 -12.99
N ASN A 47 8.23 9.25 -13.55
CA ASN A 47 7.42 9.82 -14.62
C ASN A 47 5.94 9.47 -14.38
N PHE A 48 5.05 10.22 -15.02
CA PHE A 48 3.61 10.09 -14.80
C PHE A 48 3.07 8.68 -15.04
N ASN A 49 3.42 8.06 -16.17
CA ASN A 49 2.90 6.74 -16.54
C ASN A 49 3.44 5.63 -15.60
N SER A 50 4.70 5.71 -15.21
CA SER A 50 5.27 4.77 -14.23
C SER A 50 4.59 4.90 -12.87
N ILE A 51 4.35 6.13 -12.38
CA ILE A 51 3.64 6.32 -11.11
C ILE A 51 2.21 5.81 -11.20
N LEU A 52 1.51 6.13 -12.29
CA LEU A 52 0.13 5.66 -12.51
C LEU A 52 0.05 4.14 -12.51
N ASN A 53 0.86 3.47 -13.31
CA ASN A 53 0.75 2.03 -13.51
C ASN A 53 1.42 1.22 -12.38
N LEU A 54 2.67 1.56 -12.02
CA LEU A 54 3.47 0.75 -11.08
C LEU A 54 3.18 1.08 -9.61
N HIS A 55 2.47 2.18 -9.35
CA HIS A 55 2.17 2.56 -7.97
C HIS A 55 0.67 2.75 -7.72
N VAL A 56 -0.05 3.53 -8.53
CA VAL A 56 -1.48 3.77 -8.31
C VAL A 56 -2.30 2.51 -8.61
N ILE A 57 -2.21 1.99 -9.83
CA ILE A 57 -2.97 0.78 -10.22
C ILE A 57 -2.53 -0.42 -9.39
N ASP A 58 -1.22 -0.63 -9.20
CA ASP A 58 -0.67 -1.71 -8.37
C ASP A 58 -1.26 -1.68 -6.94
N SER A 59 -1.37 -0.49 -6.32
CA SER A 59 -1.97 -0.34 -5.00
C SER A 59 -3.44 -0.77 -4.96
N LEU A 60 -4.21 -0.43 -5.99
CA LEU A 60 -5.64 -0.74 -6.09
C LEU A 60 -5.93 -2.23 -6.29
N LEU A 61 -4.98 -3.02 -6.79
CA LEU A 61 -5.15 -4.46 -6.97
C LEU A 61 -5.45 -5.19 -5.63
N GLY A 62 -5.06 -4.61 -4.50
CA GLY A 62 -5.40 -5.13 -3.16
C GLY A 62 -6.78 -4.73 -2.65
N LEU A 63 -7.43 -3.75 -3.25
CA LEU A 63 -8.70 -3.20 -2.76
C LEU A 63 -9.83 -4.25 -2.69
N PRO A 64 -10.00 -5.17 -3.67
CA PRO A 64 -11.00 -6.24 -3.55
C PRO A 64 -10.80 -7.13 -2.33
N THR A 65 -9.55 -7.46 -1.96
CA THR A 65 -9.25 -8.23 -0.75
C THR A 65 -9.65 -7.47 0.51
N ILE A 66 -9.33 -6.17 0.59
CA ILE A 66 -9.74 -5.32 1.72
C ILE A 66 -11.26 -5.27 1.85
N LYS A 67 -11.97 -5.10 0.74
CA LYS A 67 -13.46 -5.07 0.74
C LYS A 67 -14.05 -6.39 1.20
N ALA A 68 -13.47 -7.53 0.80
CA ALA A 68 -13.94 -8.86 1.19
C ALA A 68 -13.73 -9.15 2.69
N ILE A 69 -12.59 -8.74 3.25
CA ILE A 69 -12.27 -8.90 4.69
C ILE A 69 -13.03 -7.88 5.54
N ASN A 70 -13.29 -6.71 4.99
CA ASN A 70 -14.05 -5.61 5.60
C ASN A 70 -13.47 -5.12 6.96
N PRO A 71 -12.16 -4.87 7.09
CA PRO A 71 -11.58 -4.36 8.34
C PRO A 71 -11.98 -2.91 8.57
N SER A 72 -12.12 -2.50 9.83
CA SER A 72 -12.39 -1.10 10.18
C SER A 72 -11.11 -0.24 10.19
N GLU A 73 -9.98 -0.86 10.49
CA GLU A 73 -8.69 -0.19 10.62
C GLU A 73 -7.59 -0.95 9.87
N ILE A 74 -6.79 -0.21 9.11
CA ILE A 74 -5.70 -0.75 8.30
C ILE A 74 -4.40 -0.02 8.67
N LEU A 75 -3.34 -0.79 8.96
CA LEU A 75 -1.99 -0.28 9.12
C LEU A 75 -1.19 -0.52 7.84
N ASP A 76 -0.68 0.54 7.23
CA ASP A 76 0.25 0.47 6.11
C ASP A 76 1.67 0.69 6.62
N ILE A 77 2.51 -0.35 6.59
CA ILE A 77 3.85 -0.32 7.17
C ILE A 77 4.91 -0.04 6.12
N GLY A 78 5.76 0.96 6.42
CA GLY A 78 6.78 1.42 5.49
C GLY A 78 6.17 2.17 4.32
N SER A 79 5.18 3.02 4.58
CA SER A 79 4.34 3.67 3.56
C SER A 79 5.14 4.45 2.52
N GLY A 80 6.34 4.91 2.83
CA GLY A 80 7.21 5.58 1.88
C GLY A 80 6.61 6.83 1.29
N ALA A 81 6.39 6.80 -0.03
CA ALA A 81 5.66 7.85 -0.73
C ALA A 81 4.13 7.81 -0.48
N GLY A 82 3.63 6.84 0.30
CA GLY A 82 2.21 6.64 0.59
C GLY A 82 1.55 5.51 -0.22
N PHE A 83 2.33 4.58 -0.74
CA PHE A 83 1.82 3.43 -1.48
C PHE A 83 1.95 2.13 -0.68
N PRO A 84 0.87 1.37 -0.49
CA PRO A 84 -0.46 1.54 -1.09
C PRO A 84 -1.39 2.47 -0.30
N GLY A 85 -1.09 2.85 0.95
CA GLY A 85 -2.00 3.43 1.92
C GLY A 85 -2.78 4.66 1.46
N ILE A 86 -2.13 5.67 0.84
CA ILE A 86 -2.81 6.89 0.34
C ILE A 86 -3.80 6.55 -0.77
N ILE A 87 -3.42 5.68 -1.71
CA ILE A 87 -4.31 5.30 -2.81
C ILE A 87 -5.52 4.54 -2.30
N LEU A 88 -5.32 3.58 -1.41
CA LEU A 88 -6.41 2.83 -0.79
C LEU A 88 -7.35 3.76 -0.01
N ALA A 89 -6.81 4.73 0.74
CA ALA A 89 -7.60 5.68 1.50
C ALA A 89 -8.43 6.64 0.62
N ILE A 90 -7.97 6.96 -0.60
CA ILE A 90 -8.75 7.75 -1.57
C ILE A 90 -9.98 6.97 -2.03
N PHE A 91 -9.83 5.66 -2.32
CA PHE A 91 -10.90 4.81 -2.88
C PHE A 91 -11.79 4.18 -1.82
N ASP A 92 -11.41 4.26 -0.56
CA ASP A 92 -12.15 3.67 0.54
C ASP A 92 -12.14 4.59 1.77
N THR A 93 -13.05 5.55 1.75
CA THR A 93 -13.19 6.55 2.81
C THR A 93 -13.87 6.03 4.07
N SER A 94 -14.45 4.82 4.02
CA SER A 94 -15.18 4.22 5.14
C SER A 94 -14.29 3.64 6.23
N ARG A 95 -12.99 3.41 5.93
CA ARG A 95 -12.00 2.80 6.83
C ARG A 95 -10.95 3.79 7.28
N LYS A 96 -10.36 3.53 8.44
CA LYS A 96 -9.24 4.31 8.97
C LYS A 96 -7.92 3.70 8.52
N TYR A 97 -7.08 4.51 7.92
CA TYR A 97 -5.73 4.14 7.45
C TYR A 97 -4.67 4.78 8.34
N TYR A 98 -3.81 3.94 8.92
CA TYR A 98 -2.65 4.35 9.69
C TYR A 98 -1.40 4.11 8.84
N LEU A 99 -0.69 5.15 8.46
CA LEU A 99 0.51 5.08 7.63
C LEU A 99 1.73 5.22 8.50
N LEU A 100 2.46 4.12 8.68
CA LEU A 100 3.67 4.06 9.49
C LEU A 100 4.90 4.28 8.59
N GLU A 101 5.64 5.35 8.86
CA GLU A 101 6.85 5.70 8.13
C GLU A 101 7.88 6.30 9.08
N ARG A 102 9.05 5.67 9.18
CA ARG A 102 10.13 6.08 10.09
C ARG A 102 10.91 7.32 9.60
N SER A 103 11.00 7.50 8.29
CA SER A 103 11.72 8.61 7.70
C SER A 103 10.96 9.92 7.89
N LYS A 104 11.53 10.85 8.68
CA LYS A 104 10.97 12.18 8.91
C LYS A 104 10.68 12.92 7.59
N LYS A 105 11.56 12.80 6.59
CA LYS A 105 11.34 13.41 5.25
C LYS A 105 10.08 12.87 4.60
N LYS A 106 9.94 11.54 4.54
CA LYS A 106 8.77 10.90 3.91
C LYS A 106 7.49 11.14 4.72
N SER A 107 7.55 11.08 6.05
CA SER A 107 6.42 11.45 6.92
C SER A 107 5.96 12.89 6.72
N THR A 108 6.90 13.83 6.54
CA THR A 108 6.56 15.23 6.23
C THR A 108 5.78 15.32 4.91
N PHE A 109 6.22 14.59 3.87
CA PHE A 109 5.50 14.51 2.61
C PHE A 109 4.10 13.91 2.80
N LEU A 110 3.97 12.81 3.55
CA LEU A 110 2.67 12.18 3.81
C LEU A 110 1.70 13.10 4.55
N LYS A 111 2.19 13.85 5.54
CA LYS A 111 1.40 14.86 6.28
C LYS A 111 0.89 15.96 5.34
N MET A 112 1.74 16.45 4.46
CA MET A 112 1.37 17.45 3.44
C MET A 112 0.31 16.89 2.48
N ILE A 113 0.52 15.69 1.93
CA ILE A 113 -0.42 15.05 1.01
C ILE A 113 -1.77 14.77 1.67
N LYS A 114 -1.77 14.30 2.92
CA LYS A 114 -3.02 14.11 3.69
C LYS A 114 -3.85 15.39 3.70
N LEU A 115 -3.23 16.54 3.98
CA LEU A 115 -3.93 17.83 4.04
C LEU A 115 -4.39 18.29 2.66
N GLU A 116 -3.52 18.24 1.65
CA GLU A 116 -3.85 18.70 0.29
C GLU A 116 -4.94 17.87 -0.39
N LEU A 117 -5.01 16.57 -0.08
CA LEU A 117 -6.02 15.66 -0.62
C LEU A 117 -7.27 15.55 0.28
N ASP A 118 -7.30 16.26 1.41
CA ASP A 118 -8.41 16.19 2.35
C ASP A 118 -8.75 14.72 2.71
N LEU A 119 -7.77 14.01 3.29
CA LEU A 119 -7.90 12.61 3.70
C LEU A 119 -8.10 12.51 5.22
N GLU A 120 -9.32 12.76 5.69
CA GLU A 120 -9.67 12.71 7.11
C GLU A 120 -9.51 11.30 7.70
N ASN A 121 -9.69 10.28 6.86
CA ASN A 121 -9.56 8.86 7.22
C ASN A 121 -8.10 8.37 7.32
N VAL A 122 -7.10 9.26 7.15
CA VAL A 122 -5.67 8.91 7.23
C VAL A 122 -5.03 9.49 8.48
N LYS A 123 -4.23 8.67 9.18
CA LYS A 123 -3.35 9.09 10.29
C LYS A 123 -1.91 8.70 9.97
N ILE A 124 -0.99 9.66 10.07
CA ILE A 124 0.45 9.41 9.86
C ILE A 124 1.12 9.10 11.19
N LEU A 125 1.85 7.99 11.23
CA LEU A 125 2.64 7.52 12.37
C LEU A 125 4.13 7.65 12.01
N GLU A 126 4.85 8.56 12.70
CA GLU A 126 6.25 8.86 12.41
C GLU A 126 7.16 8.23 13.46
N TYR A 127 7.38 6.92 13.36
CA TYR A 127 8.29 6.17 14.22
C TYR A 127 8.64 4.80 13.63
N GLU A 128 9.58 4.10 14.24
CA GLU A 128 9.97 2.73 13.88
C GLU A 128 8.87 1.73 14.27
N ILE A 129 8.71 0.65 13.51
CA ILE A 129 7.68 -0.37 13.70
C ILE A 129 7.69 -0.99 15.10
N GLU A 130 8.86 -1.09 15.71
CA GLU A 130 9.08 -1.67 17.05
C GLU A 130 8.41 -0.85 18.17
N ARG A 131 8.12 0.41 17.91
CA ARG A 131 7.41 1.30 18.85
C ARG A 131 5.90 1.17 18.77
N GLU A 132 5.37 0.57 17.70
CA GLU A 132 3.93 0.38 17.56
C GLU A 132 3.46 -0.72 18.54
N LYS A 133 2.43 -0.41 19.32
CA LYS A 133 1.84 -1.33 20.31
C LYS A 133 0.38 -1.65 20.04
N LYS A 134 -0.27 -0.83 19.21
CA LYS A 134 -1.66 -1.07 18.81
C LYS A 134 -1.73 -2.28 17.90
N LYS A 135 -2.78 -3.09 18.08
CA LYS A 135 -3.07 -4.21 17.18
C LYS A 135 -4.12 -3.81 16.16
N TYR A 136 -3.95 -4.29 14.95
CA TYR A 136 -4.79 -3.98 13.80
C TYR A 136 -5.49 -5.23 13.25
N GLU A 137 -6.64 -5.02 12.61
CA GLU A 137 -7.37 -6.08 11.91
C GLU A 137 -6.70 -6.44 10.59
N PHE A 138 -6.09 -5.44 9.96
CA PHE A 138 -5.49 -5.59 8.65
C PHE A 138 -4.18 -4.77 8.56
N ILE A 139 -3.15 -5.41 7.99
CA ILE A 139 -1.86 -4.77 7.76
C ILE A 139 -1.55 -4.87 6.27
N THR A 140 -1.12 -3.77 5.65
CA THR A 140 -0.55 -3.76 4.30
C THR A 140 0.96 -3.51 4.36
N ILE A 141 1.70 -4.22 3.51
CA ILE A 141 3.13 -3.98 3.30
C ILE A 141 3.44 -4.03 1.81
N ARG A 142 4.25 -3.09 1.33
CA ARG A 142 4.74 -3.07 -0.05
C ARG A 142 6.20 -2.65 -0.10
N ALA A 143 7.02 -3.37 -0.91
CA ALA A 143 8.46 -3.13 -1.01
C ALA A 143 9.18 -3.09 0.36
N PHE A 144 8.59 -3.72 1.35
CA PHE A 144 9.15 -3.89 2.67
C PHE A 144 10.28 -4.93 2.60
N ARG A 145 11.24 -4.85 3.51
CA ARG A 145 12.37 -5.78 3.60
C ARG A 145 11.87 -7.24 3.61
N SER A 146 12.77 -8.19 3.68
CA SER A 146 12.43 -9.61 3.79
C SER A 146 11.32 -9.83 4.84
N MET A 147 10.25 -10.56 4.49
CA MET A 147 9.15 -10.86 5.42
C MET A 147 9.68 -11.58 6.68
N ASN A 148 10.74 -12.37 6.55
CA ASN A 148 11.34 -13.14 7.64
C ASN A 148 11.82 -12.26 8.79
N GLU A 149 12.51 -11.15 8.49
CA GLU A 149 13.09 -10.28 9.51
C GLU A 149 12.03 -9.68 10.44
N TYR A 150 10.82 -9.49 9.91
CA TYR A 150 9.75 -8.80 10.61
C TYR A 150 8.52 -9.66 10.89
N ALA A 151 8.53 -10.93 10.51
CA ALA A 151 7.34 -11.80 10.60
C ALA A 151 6.73 -11.84 12.01
N LEU A 152 7.56 -11.96 13.05
CA LEU A 152 7.11 -11.96 14.44
C LEU A 152 6.56 -10.61 14.88
N VAL A 153 7.21 -9.51 14.50
CA VAL A 153 6.75 -8.15 14.81
C VAL A 153 5.40 -7.91 14.13
N LEU A 154 5.29 -8.24 12.84
CA LEU A 154 4.07 -8.11 12.06
C LEU A 154 2.92 -8.95 12.65
N LYS A 155 3.20 -10.22 13.02
CA LYS A 155 2.22 -11.09 13.69
C LYS A 155 1.73 -10.50 15.00
N ASN A 156 2.63 -9.92 15.80
CA ASN A 156 2.29 -9.33 17.10
C ASN A 156 1.42 -8.07 16.96
N LEU A 157 1.51 -7.37 15.84
CA LEU A 157 0.67 -6.20 15.53
C LEU A 157 -0.71 -6.56 14.97
N LEU A 158 -0.97 -7.84 14.69
CA LEU A 158 -2.31 -8.30 14.30
C LEU A 158 -3.20 -8.57 15.51
N LYS A 159 -4.48 -8.25 15.40
CA LYS A 159 -5.54 -8.81 16.24
C LYS A 159 -5.72 -10.31 15.93
N ASN A 160 -6.36 -11.07 16.81
CA ASN A 160 -6.75 -12.45 16.52
C ASN A 160 -7.69 -12.47 15.31
N GLY A 161 -7.44 -13.37 14.35
CA GLY A 161 -8.14 -13.41 13.07
C GLY A 161 -7.75 -12.30 12.08
N GLY A 162 -6.74 -11.49 12.42
CA GLY A 162 -6.25 -10.43 11.53
C GLY A 162 -5.43 -10.96 10.36
N LEU A 163 -5.23 -10.11 9.35
CA LEU A 163 -4.61 -10.45 8.09
C LEU A 163 -3.50 -9.46 7.71
N ILE A 164 -2.37 -9.98 7.24
CA ILE A 164 -1.36 -9.18 6.52
C ILE A 164 -1.51 -9.42 5.03
N MET A 165 -1.55 -8.35 4.27
CA MET A 165 -1.53 -8.36 2.81
C MET A 165 -0.22 -7.75 2.30
N ALA A 166 0.66 -8.59 1.79
CA ALA A 166 1.95 -8.18 1.25
C ALA A 166 1.90 -8.13 -0.28
N TYR A 167 2.22 -6.96 -0.84
CA TYR A 167 2.39 -6.80 -2.29
C TYR A 167 3.77 -7.31 -2.69
N LYS A 168 3.81 -8.33 -3.54
CA LYS A 168 5.04 -8.99 -3.98
C LYS A 168 5.11 -9.11 -5.51
N GLY A 169 6.31 -9.30 -6.00
CA GLY A 169 6.59 -9.55 -7.42
C GLY A 169 6.65 -11.04 -7.75
N LYS A 170 7.82 -11.49 -8.21
CA LYS A 170 8.05 -12.84 -8.75
C LYS A 170 7.74 -13.96 -7.76
N PHE A 171 7.03 -14.98 -8.24
CA PHE A 171 6.57 -16.12 -7.48
C PHE A 171 7.70 -16.93 -6.81
N ASP A 172 8.82 -17.13 -7.50
CA ASP A 172 9.94 -17.90 -6.96
C ASP A 172 10.50 -17.30 -5.67
N LYS A 173 10.61 -15.96 -5.61
CA LYS A 173 11.05 -15.27 -4.39
C LYS A 173 10.03 -15.38 -3.26
N ILE A 174 8.75 -15.38 -3.60
CA ILE A 174 7.66 -15.53 -2.61
C ILE A 174 7.76 -16.89 -1.94
N ASN A 175 7.94 -17.96 -2.70
CA ASN A 175 8.02 -19.32 -2.17
C ASN A 175 9.15 -19.48 -1.16
N LEU A 176 10.33 -18.91 -1.44
CA LEU A 176 11.46 -18.93 -0.52
C LEU A 176 11.14 -18.20 0.80
N GLU A 177 10.54 -17.00 0.72
CA GLU A 177 10.16 -16.22 1.91
C GLU A 177 9.05 -16.91 2.72
N VAL A 178 8.02 -17.44 2.05
CA VAL A 178 6.86 -18.11 2.67
C VAL A 178 7.30 -19.37 3.44
N ASN A 179 8.19 -20.18 2.85
CA ASN A 179 8.68 -21.39 3.51
C ASN A 179 9.39 -21.12 4.83
N GLN A 180 10.00 -19.95 4.99
CA GLN A 180 10.71 -19.56 6.22
C GLN A 180 9.79 -19.06 7.33
N ILE A 181 8.56 -18.68 7.00
CA ILE A 181 7.61 -18.09 7.97
C ILE A 181 6.32 -18.89 8.13
N LYS A 182 6.18 -20.01 7.42
CA LYS A 182 4.93 -20.80 7.37
C LYS A 182 4.39 -21.18 8.75
N ASP A 183 5.28 -21.55 9.68
CA ASP A 183 4.90 -22.00 11.02
C ASP A 183 4.47 -20.85 11.95
N LEU A 184 4.64 -19.60 11.52
CA LEU A 184 4.25 -18.43 12.28
C LEU A 184 2.77 -18.05 12.09
N PHE A 185 2.16 -18.46 10.98
CA PHE A 185 0.81 -18.05 10.59
C PHE A 185 -0.11 -19.24 10.45
N SER A 186 -1.38 -19.07 10.80
CA SER A 186 -2.39 -20.15 10.73
C SER A 186 -2.67 -20.59 9.30
N LYS A 187 -2.54 -19.66 8.34
CA LYS A 187 -2.71 -19.90 6.91
C LYS A 187 -1.92 -18.88 6.11
N ILE A 188 -1.36 -19.31 4.98
CA ILE A 188 -0.73 -18.42 4.00
C ILE A 188 -1.34 -18.71 2.63
N GLU A 189 -1.78 -17.67 1.94
CA GLU A 189 -2.29 -17.75 0.57
C GLU A 189 -1.47 -16.85 -0.34
N VAL A 190 -1.18 -17.31 -1.54
CA VAL A 190 -0.58 -16.49 -2.60
C VAL A 190 -1.61 -16.34 -3.72
N LYS A 191 -2.04 -15.09 -3.95
CA LYS A 191 -2.97 -14.75 -5.03
C LYS A 191 -2.22 -14.07 -6.14
N SER A 192 -2.15 -14.70 -7.30
CA SER A 192 -1.65 -14.04 -8.50
C SER A 192 -2.64 -12.97 -8.95
N LEU A 193 -2.13 -11.78 -9.21
CA LEU A 193 -2.92 -10.66 -9.70
C LEU A 193 -2.77 -10.61 -11.22
N ASN A 194 -3.79 -11.07 -11.93
CA ASN A 194 -3.88 -10.92 -13.38
C ASN A 194 -4.05 -9.43 -13.72
N SER A 195 -2.96 -8.69 -13.69
CA SER A 195 -2.98 -7.30 -14.11
C SER A 195 -2.62 -7.21 -15.59
N LYS A 196 -3.31 -6.35 -16.34
CA LYS A 196 -2.95 -6.01 -17.73
C LYS A 196 -1.58 -5.32 -17.84
N LEU A 197 -0.88 -5.15 -16.72
CA LEU A 197 0.40 -4.44 -16.61
C LEU A 197 1.62 -5.28 -17.05
N SER A 198 1.46 -6.49 -17.58
CA SER A 198 2.56 -7.37 -18.00
C SER A 198 3.62 -7.63 -16.92
N LEU A 199 3.27 -7.48 -15.64
CA LEU A 199 4.16 -7.61 -14.50
C LEU A 199 3.70 -8.75 -13.61
N ASP A 200 4.65 -9.57 -13.18
CA ASP A 200 4.40 -10.54 -12.12
C ASP A 200 3.99 -9.77 -10.84
N ARG A 201 2.73 -9.83 -10.50
CA ARG A 201 2.17 -9.22 -9.29
C ARG A 201 1.39 -10.25 -8.50
N ASN A 202 1.70 -10.33 -7.23
CA ASN A 202 1.10 -11.28 -6.32
C ASN A 202 0.76 -10.59 -4.99
N LEU A 203 -0.33 -11.03 -4.36
CA LEU A 203 -0.60 -10.74 -2.96
C LEU A 203 -0.29 -11.99 -2.14
N VAL A 204 0.52 -11.82 -1.11
CA VAL A 204 0.73 -12.83 -0.09
C VAL A 204 -0.13 -12.45 1.11
N LEU A 205 -1.06 -13.33 1.46
CA LEU A 205 -2.02 -13.16 2.55
C LEU A 205 -1.59 -14.05 3.71
N LEU A 206 -1.24 -13.43 4.86
CA LEU A 206 -0.79 -14.12 6.07
C LEU A 206 -1.85 -13.96 7.16
N TYR A 207 -2.49 -15.05 7.53
CA TYR A 207 -3.56 -15.09 8.54
C TYR A 207 -2.98 -15.41 9.93
N ARG A 208 -3.38 -14.62 10.95
CA ARG A 208 -2.97 -14.89 12.33
C ARG A 208 -3.76 -16.03 12.94
#